data_6e2e4a83c9d43ba3a7c99a234a16829c
#
_entry.id   6e2e4a83c9d43ba3a7c99a234a16829c
#
_cell.length_a   1.000
_cell.length_b   1.000
_cell.length_c   1.000
_cell.angle_alpha   90.00
_cell.angle_beta   90.00
_cell.angle_gamma   90.00
#
_symmetry.space_group_name_H-M   'P 1'
#
loop_
_entity.id
_entity.type
_entity.pdbx_description
1 polymer ?
#
loop_
_entity_poly.entity_id
_entity_poly.type
_entity_poly.pdbx_seq_one_letter_code
_entity_poly.pdbx_strand_id
1 'polypeptide(L)'
;MKEPDSPGGGIRVQARHVELLRAAGIDAALWFRTPGYRLPWFETTAPILGNDQLELTADDLLVVPELYLLPGVDPAPGVRKVIFNQNHFLTFWSWRDTDGYPGWDPAPEVWAVSRESTDVLGRLHPELPVHLVPNPIDTDLFRPGPERTRQIAWMPRRRPLEAAVLERLLRNDSRADGVDLAVLAELSESQVVEALGRTSVFVALGISEGFGLPVAEALAAGCLVVGYPAGGGEELFEAPGTFRIDDARPHLLADRALELVDVPADDPVRGAAREWITQRYSAESTAAALLAAVESARALPGRSGTATHPIVWPDDPVAAAERGHPWRPGGGR
;
A
#
# COMPACT_ATOMS: atom_id res chain seq x y z
N MET A 1 10.19 -8.77 -10.37
CA MET A 1 10.53 -7.74 -9.35
C MET A 1 11.90 -8.04 -8.75
N LYS A 2 12.61 -7.02 -8.23
CA LYS A 2 13.78 -7.24 -7.37
C LYS A 2 13.30 -7.86 -6.05
N GLU A 3 14.05 -8.78 -5.52
CA GLU A 3 13.76 -9.39 -4.23
C GLU A 3 13.86 -8.33 -3.12
N PRO A 4 12.81 -8.09 -2.35
CA PRO A 4 12.86 -7.12 -1.27
C PRO A 4 13.54 -7.71 -0.04
N ASP A 5 14.53 -7.00 0.47
CA ASP A 5 15.25 -7.37 1.68
C ASP A 5 14.47 -7.00 2.97
N SER A 6 13.37 -6.27 2.83
CA SER A 6 12.56 -5.76 3.95
C SER A 6 11.07 -5.76 3.65
N PRO A 7 10.22 -5.80 4.68
CA PRO A 7 8.78 -5.75 4.53
C PRO A 7 8.29 -4.54 3.72
N GLY A 8 7.50 -4.81 2.68
CA GLY A 8 6.91 -3.81 1.80
C GLY A 8 5.41 -3.99 1.63
N GLY A 9 4.61 -3.01 2.05
CA GLY A 9 3.16 -3.07 1.94
C GLY A 9 2.67 -3.33 0.51
N GLY A 10 3.33 -2.74 -0.48
CA GLY A 10 2.97 -2.91 -1.89
C GLY A 10 3.09 -4.34 -2.40
N ILE A 11 4.11 -5.08 -1.97
CA ILE A 11 4.28 -6.50 -2.35
C ILE A 11 3.23 -7.36 -1.65
N ARG A 12 2.93 -7.07 -0.39
CA ARG A 12 1.87 -7.76 0.35
C ARG A 12 0.51 -7.60 -0.34
N VAL A 13 0.18 -6.39 -0.80
CA VAL A 13 -1.04 -6.14 -1.59
C VAL A 13 -1.07 -6.97 -2.87
N GLN A 14 0.04 -7.01 -3.61
CA GLN A 14 0.12 -7.81 -4.84
C GLN A 14 -0.04 -9.31 -4.56
N ALA A 15 0.53 -9.81 -3.48
CA ALA A 15 0.35 -11.21 -3.07
C ALA A 15 -1.14 -11.50 -2.76
N ARG A 16 -1.82 -10.62 -2.04
CA ARG A 16 -3.26 -10.73 -1.76
C ARG A 16 -4.10 -10.64 -3.03
N HIS A 17 -3.75 -9.78 -3.99
CA HIS A 17 -4.42 -9.75 -5.29
C HIS A 17 -4.28 -11.10 -6.04
N VAL A 18 -3.09 -11.68 -6.05
CA VAL A 18 -2.87 -13.00 -6.66
C VAL A 18 -3.72 -14.08 -5.97
N GLU A 19 -3.78 -14.08 -4.65
CA GLU A 19 -4.61 -15.02 -3.89
C GLU A 19 -6.10 -14.86 -4.23
N LEU A 20 -6.62 -13.64 -4.31
CA LEU A 20 -8.00 -13.35 -4.70
C LEU A 20 -8.31 -13.81 -6.13
N LEU A 21 -7.41 -13.54 -7.07
CA LEU A 21 -7.56 -13.97 -8.47
C LEU A 21 -7.59 -15.48 -8.58
N ARG A 22 -6.72 -16.19 -7.86
CA ARG A 22 -6.70 -17.65 -7.84
C ARG A 22 -7.94 -18.25 -7.19
N ALA A 23 -8.44 -17.66 -6.12
CA ALA A 23 -9.71 -18.06 -5.51
C ALA A 23 -10.89 -17.90 -6.48
N ALA A 24 -10.82 -16.93 -7.41
CA ALA A 24 -11.79 -16.75 -8.49
C ALA A 24 -11.53 -17.62 -9.73
N GLY A 25 -10.55 -18.54 -9.68
CA GLY A 25 -10.23 -19.46 -10.79
C GLY A 25 -9.34 -18.84 -11.88
N ILE A 26 -8.75 -17.68 -11.67
CA ILE A 26 -7.81 -17.05 -12.60
C ILE A 26 -6.41 -17.54 -12.25
N ASP A 27 -5.68 -18.07 -13.24
CA ASP A 27 -4.27 -18.43 -13.06
C ASP A 27 -3.42 -17.18 -12.95
N ALA A 28 -2.92 -16.89 -11.75
CA ALA A 28 -2.14 -15.70 -11.42
C ALA A 28 -0.95 -16.09 -10.52
N ALA A 29 0.16 -15.36 -10.68
CA ALA A 29 1.37 -15.57 -9.89
C ALA A 29 2.13 -14.26 -9.68
N LEU A 30 2.93 -14.19 -8.63
CA LEU A 30 3.97 -13.19 -8.49
C LEU A 30 5.19 -13.63 -9.30
N TRP A 31 5.89 -12.65 -9.87
CA TRP A 31 7.15 -12.90 -10.55
C TRP A 31 8.30 -12.16 -9.86
N PHE A 32 9.35 -12.94 -9.53
CA PHE A 32 10.63 -12.42 -9.07
C PHE A 32 11.77 -12.95 -9.96
N ARG A 33 12.92 -12.26 -9.95
CA ARG A 33 14.05 -12.64 -10.84
C ARG A 33 14.68 -13.96 -10.46
N THR A 34 14.85 -14.20 -9.15
CA THR A 34 15.56 -15.36 -8.63
C THR A 34 14.68 -16.61 -8.63
N PRO A 35 15.10 -17.68 -9.30
CA PRO A 35 14.40 -18.95 -9.23
C PRO A 35 14.29 -19.45 -7.78
N GLY A 36 13.09 -19.92 -7.42
CA GLY A 36 12.82 -20.46 -6.08
C GLY A 36 12.75 -19.42 -4.95
N TYR A 37 12.74 -18.13 -5.27
CA TYR A 37 12.59 -17.09 -4.28
C TYR A 37 11.29 -17.25 -3.49
N ARG A 38 11.31 -16.92 -2.21
CA ARG A 38 10.15 -16.85 -1.32
C ARG A 38 10.25 -15.57 -0.51
N LEU A 39 9.09 -15.02 -0.13
CA LEU A 39 9.03 -13.84 0.74
C LEU A 39 9.38 -14.25 2.19
N PRO A 40 10.53 -13.82 2.74
CA PRO A 40 10.98 -14.30 4.05
C PRO A 40 10.23 -13.65 5.23
N TRP A 41 9.48 -12.59 4.96
CA TRP A 41 8.84 -11.75 5.96
C TRP A 41 7.31 -11.71 5.85
N PHE A 42 6.73 -12.48 4.92
CA PHE A 42 5.29 -12.50 4.68
C PHE A 42 4.87 -13.89 4.21
N GLU A 43 3.90 -14.48 4.89
CA GLU A 43 3.31 -15.75 4.49
C GLU A 43 2.23 -15.52 3.43
N THR A 44 2.33 -16.25 2.33
CA THR A 44 1.38 -16.17 1.22
C THR A 44 1.24 -17.52 0.54
N THR A 45 0.04 -17.80 0.06
CA THR A 45 -0.27 -18.93 -0.82
C THR A 45 -0.11 -18.57 -2.30
N ALA A 46 0.17 -17.31 -2.62
CA ALA A 46 0.39 -16.86 -3.98
C ALA A 46 1.60 -17.59 -4.60
N PRO A 47 1.46 -18.24 -5.76
CA PRO A 47 2.60 -18.83 -6.47
C PRO A 47 3.62 -17.74 -6.82
N ILE A 48 4.90 -18.08 -6.70
CA ILE A 48 6.02 -17.23 -7.07
C ILE A 48 6.80 -17.92 -8.19
N LEU A 49 6.90 -17.25 -9.33
CA LEU A 49 7.66 -17.70 -10.50
C LEU A 49 9.04 -17.02 -10.52
N GLY A 50 10.07 -17.76 -10.87
CA GLY A 50 11.38 -17.22 -11.21
C GLY A 50 11.50 -16.89 -12.71
N ASN A 51 12.61 -16.26 -13.10
CA ASN A 51 12.89 -15.97 -14.51
C ASN A 51 12.93 -17.22 -15.40
N ASP A 52 13.33 -18.35 -14.84
CA ASP A 52 13.41 -19.64 -15.51
C ASP A 52 12.03 -20.28 -15.81
N GLN A 53 10.99 -19.77 -15.18
CA GLN A 53 9.62 -20.29 -15.28
C GLN A 53 8.67 -19.30 -16.00
N LEU A 54 9.13 -18.08 -16.26
CA LEU A 54 8.28 -17.04 -16.83
C LEU A 54 8.23 -17.16 -18.36
N GLU A 55 7.07 -17.53 -18.85
CA GLU A 55 6.70 -17.48 -20.26
C GLU A 55 5.48 -16.57 -20.39
N LEU A 56 5.57 -15.56 -21.26
CA LEU A 56 4.47 -14.63 -21.54
C LEU A 56 4.04 -14.75 -22.98
N THR A 57 2.73 -14.76 -23.18
CA THR A 57 2.07 -14.80 -24.50
C THR A 57 1.17 -13.59 -24.68
N ALA A 58 0.60 -13.41 -25.87
CA ALA A 58 -0.38 -12.36 -26.13
C ALA A 58 -1.69 -12.52 -25.32
N ASP A 59 -1.94 -13.72 -24.76
CA ASP A 59 -3.14 -14.01 -23.96
C ASP A 59 -2.94 -13.67 -22.47
N ASP A 60 -1.71 -13.44 -22.07
CA ASP A 60 -1.38 -13.07 -20.69
C ASP A 60 -1.64 -11.59 -20.41
N LEU A 61 -1.74 -11.26 -19.13
CA LEU A 61 -1.80 -9.91 -18.61
C LEU A 61 -0.64 -9.70 -17.64
N LEU A 62 0.26 -8.78 -17.97
CA LEU A 62 1.37 -8.41 -17.12
C LEU A 62 1.01 -7.18 -16.27
N VAL A 63 0.97 -7.34 -14.95
CA VAL A 63 0.76 -6.23 -14.00
C VAL A 63 2.10 -5.71 -13.51
N VAL A 64 2.40 -4.45 -13.80
CA VAL A 64 3.69 -3.81 -13.52
C VAL A 64 3.51 -2.71 -12.47
N PRO A 65 4.14 -2.80 -11.29
CA PRO A 65 4.12 -1.70 -10.33
C PRO A 65 4.79 -0.43 -10.87
N GLU A 66 4.31 0.73 -10.45
CA GLU A 66 4.79 2.05 -10.90
C GLU A 66 6.29 2.26 -10.72
N LEU A 67 6.87 1.66 -9.67
CA LEU A 67 8.32 1.78 -9.39
C LEU A 67 9.22 1.06 -10.40
N TYR A 68 8.64 0.19 -11.24
CA TYR A 68 9.39 -0.60 -12.21
C TYR A 68 9.23 -0.10 -13.66
N LEU A 69 8.60 1.05 -13.84
CA LEU A 69 8.50 1.68 -15.16
C LEU A 69 9.79 2.43 -15.47
N LEU A 70 10.35 2.17 -16.64
CA LEU A 70 11.58 2.80 -17.10
C LEU A 70 11.37 3.49 -18.45
N PRO A 71 11.88 4.71 -18.63
CA PRO A 71 11.80 5.43 -19.89
C PRO A 71 12.34 4.61 -21.08
N GLY A 72 11.54 4.49 -22.15
CA GLY A 72 11.93 3.80 -23.37
C GLY A 72 12.01 2.27 -23.27
N VAL A 73 11.55 1.67 -22.14
CA VAL A 73 11.57 0.22 -21.95
C VAL A 73 10.15 -0.31 -21.88
N ASP A 74 9.73 -1.07 -22.89
CA ASP A 74 8.55 -1.93 -22.81
C ASP A 74 8.99 -3.29 -22.25
N PRO A 75 8.51 -3.71 -21.06
CA PRO A 75 8.95 -4.96 -20.43
C PRO A 75 8.49 -6.20 -21.19
N ALA A 76 7.42 -6.12 -21.97
CA ALA A 76 6.87 -7.24 -22.71
C ALA A 76 6.13 -6.74 -23.96
N PRO A 77 6.85 -6.39 -25.04
CA PRO A 77 6.24 -5.89 -26.28
C PRO A 77 5.18 -6.84 -26.84
N GLY A 78 3.99 -6.31 -27.12
CA GLY A 78 2.85 -7.08 -27.63
C GLY A 78 2.01 -7.80 -26.58
N VAL A 79 2.48 -7.97 -25.36
CA VAL A 79 1.70 -8.49 -24.23
C VAL A 79 0.83 -7.38 -23.65
N ARG A 80 -0.40 -7.71 -23.20
CA ARG A 80 -1.26 -6.77 -22.46
C ARG A 80 -0.62 -6.41 -21.14
N LYS A 81 -0.62 -5.13 -20.82
CA LYS A 81 0.01 -4.62 -19.60
C LYS A 81 -0.92 -3.70 -18.82
N VAL A 82 -0.76 -3.73 -17.51
CA VAL A 82 -1.39 -2.81 -16.58
C VAL A 82 -0.31 -2.18 -15.72
N ILE A 83 -0.41 -0.89 -15.47
CA ILE A 83 0.37 -0.19 -14.47
C ILE A 83 -0.39 -0.27 -13.14
N PHE A 84 0.12 -1.00 -12.16
CA PHE A 84 -0.43 -1.01 -10.82
C PHE A 84 0.22 0.10 -9.99
N ASN A 85 -0.42 1.26 -9.97
CA ASN A 85 0.06 2.44 -9.27
C ASN A 85 -0.43 2.44 -7.82
N GLN A 86 0.43 2.03 -6.91
CA GLN A 86 0.16 1.97 -5.48
C GLN A 86 0.45 3.28 -4.75
N ASN A 87 1.12 4.21 -5.43
CA ASN A 87 1.39 5.54 -4.89
C ASN A 87 1.61 6.55 -6.03
N HIS A 88 0.62 7.40 -6.27
CA HIS A 88 0.66 8.37 -7.36
C HIS A 88 1.81 9.39 -7.25
N PHE A 89 2.35 9.65 -6.04
CA PHE A 89 3.55 10.46 -5.86
C PHE A 89 4.82 9.81 -6.43
N LEU A 90 4.80 8.50 -6.66
CA LEU A 90 5.93 7.76 -7.20
C LEU A 90 5.79 7.46 -8.70
N THR A 91 4.73 7.95 -9.35
CA THR A 91 4.45 7.70 -10.78
C THR A 91 5.65 8.01 -11.67
N PHE A 92 6.35 9.11 -11.40
CA PHE A 92 7.51 9.54 -12.17
C PHE A 92 8.85 9.30 -11.45
N TRP A 93 8.88 8.34 -10.51
CA TRP A 93 10.09 8.05 -9.74
C TRP A 93 11.33 7.80 -10.59
N SER A 94 11.16 7.08 -11.71
CA SER A 94 12.23 6.74 -12.65
C SER A 94 12.32 7.69 -13.85
N TRP A 95 11.45 8.70 -13.93
CA TRP A 95 11.30 9.58 -15.09
C TRP A 95 11.83 10.97 -14.79
N ARG A 96 12.69 11.49 -15.67
CA ARG A 96 13.14 12.89 -15.62
C ARG A 96 12.26 13.81 -16.44
N ASP A 97 11.71 13.27 -17.53
CA ASP A 97 10.79 13.90 -18.46
C ASP A 97 9.52 13.06 -18.47
N THR A 98 8.37 13.68 -18.33
CA THR A 98 7.09 12.99 -18.29
C THR A 98 6.52 12.70 -19.66
N ASP A 99 7.14 13.25 -20.72
CA ASP A 99 6.70 13.04 -22.09
C ASP A 99 6.87 11.56 -22.49
N GLY A 100 5.83 11.03 -23.14
CA GLY A 100 5.84 9.65 -23.63
C GLY A 100 5.68 8.56 -22.56
N TYR A 101 5.22 8.90 -21.36
CA TYR A 101 4.90 7.91 -20.33
C TYR A 101 3.66 7.07 -20.70
N PRO A 102 3.67 5.72 -20.51
CA PRO A 102 4.84 4.86 -20.33
C PRO A 102 5.48 4.46 -21.66
N GLY A 103 4.91 4.84 -22.80
CA GLY A 103 5.41 4.56 -24.15
C GLY A 103 5.27 3.09 -24.59
N TRP A 104 4.37 2.34 -23.96
CA TRP A 104 4.15 0.92 -24.29
C TRP A 104 3.14 0.72 -25.42
N ASP A 105 3.32 -0.36 -26.18
CA ASP A 105 2.43 -0.79 -27.24
C ASP A 105 2.09 -2.28 -27.07
N PRO A 106 0.84 -2.67 -26.81
CA PRO A 106 -0.34 -1.81 -26.65
C PRO A 106 -0.26 -0.90 -25.41
N ALA A 107 -0.99 0.24 -25.47
CA ALA A 107 -1.10 1.14 -24.33
C ALA A 107 -1.74 0.42 -23.12
N PRO A 108 -1.22 0.63 -21.90
CA PRO A 108 -1.73 -0.04 -20.71
C PRO A 108 -2.99 0.64 -20.16
N GLU A 109 -3.67 -0.04 -19.26
CA GLU A 109 -4.55 0.58 -18.26
C GLU A 109 -3.76 0.87 -16.98
N VAL A 110 -4.31 1.74 -16.14
CA VAL A 110 -3.75 2.08 -14.82
C VAL A 110 -4.71 1.63 -13.72
N TRP A 111 -4.20 0.87 -12.75
CA TRP A 111 -4.92 0.53 -11.54
C TRP A 111 -4.43 1.42 -10.39
N ALA A 112 -5.34 2.13 -9.77
CA ALA A 112 -5.09 3.05 -8.66
C ALA A 112 -5.69 2.50 -7.37
N VAL A 113 -5.07 2.76 -6.23
CA VAL A 113 -5.43 2.13 -4.95
C VAL A 113 -6.35 2.97 -4.07
N SER A 114 -6.63 4.23 -4.45
CA SER A 114 -7.50 5.15 -3.72
C SER A 114 -8.22 6.09 -4.68
N ARG A 115 -9.29 6.73 -4.20
CA ARG A 115 -10.03 7.76 -4.98
C ARG A 115 -9.13 8.93 -5.36
N GLU A 116 -8.30 9.41 -4.43
CA GLU A 116 -7.32 10.47 -4.69
C GLU A 116 -6.34 10.05 -5.79
N SER A 117 -5.77 8.84 -5.69
CA SER A 117 -4.86 8.32 -6.71
C SER A 117 -5.55 8.20 -8.08
N THR A 118 -6.82 7.78 -8.11
CA THR A 118 -7.59 7.67 -9.36
C THR A 118 -7.79 9.05 -10.00
N ASP A 119 -8.15 10.07 -9.22
CA ASP A 119 -8.34 11.43 -9.73
C ASP A 119 -7.03 12.04 -10.24
N VAL A 120 -5.96 11.93 -9.47
CA VAL A 120 -4.63 12.44 -9.85
C VAL A 120 -4.13 11.76 -11.12
N LEU A 121 -4.17 10.43 -11.19
CA LEU A 121 -3.67 9.67 -12.35
C LEU A 121 -4.52 9.90 -13.60
N GLY A 122 -5.85 10.03 -13.45
CA GLY A 122 -6.72 10.39 -14.57
C GLY A 122 -6.47 11.77 -15.14
N ARG A 123 -5.99 12.72 -14.32
CA ARG A 123 -5.57 14.05 -14.79
C ARG A 123 -4.16 14.05 -15.38
N LEU A 124 -3.27 13.21 -14.86
CA LEU A 124 -1.90 13.06 -15.38
C LEU A 124 -1.88 12.34 -16.74
N HIS A 125 -2.75 11.38 -16.94
CA HIS A 125 -2.80 10.49 -18.10
C HIS A 125 -4.22 10.40 -18.65
N PRO A 126 -4.79 11.49 -19.20
CA PRO A 126 -6.17 11.51 -19.70
C PRO A 126 -6.41 10.55 -20.87
N GLU A 127 -5.35 10.06 -21.50
CA GLU A 127 -5.39 9.07 -22.59
C GLU A 127 -5.43 7.62 -22.12
N LEU A 128 -5.15 7.35 -20.83
CA LEU A 128 -5.14 6.00 -20.27
C LEU A 128 -6.39 5.75 -19.40
N PRO A 129 -7.05 4.61 -19.54
CA PRO A 129 -8.10 4.21 -18.61
C PRO A 129 -7.53 4.04 -17.20
N VAL A 130 -8.13 4.65 -16.18
CA VAL A 130 -7.74 4.51 -14.77
C VAL A 130 -8.86 3.84 -14.01
N HIS A 131 -8.56 2.72 -13.36
CA HIS A 131 -9.49 1.94 -12.56
C HIS A 131 -9.14 1.99 -11.07
N LEU A 132 -10.12 2.18 -10.22
CA LEU A 132 -9.96 2.04 -8.78
C LEU A 132 -9.92 0.54 -8.42
N VAL A 133 -8.78 0.08 -7.94
CA VAL A 133 -8.56 -1.27 -7.41
C VAL A 133 -8.08 -1.14 -5.97
N PRO A 134 -9.00 -1.11 -4.99
CA PRO A 134 -8.67 -0.85 -3.59
C PRO A 134 -7.77 -1.94 -3.01
N ASN A 135 -6.92 -1.55 -2.07
CA ASN A 135 -6.09 -2.50 -1.33
C ASN A 135 -6.95 -3.37 -0.40
N PRO A 136 -6.86 -4.70 -0.48
CA PRO A 136 -7.56 -5.57 0.44
C PRO A 136 -6.94 -5.52 1.84
N ILE A 137 -7.79 -5.37 2.85
CA ILE A 137 -7.43 -5.43 4.26
C ILE A 137 -7.92 -6.75 4.83
N ASP A 138 -7.02 -7.51 5.42
CA ASP A 138 -7.36 -8.75 6.12
C ASP A 138 -8.01 -8.42 7.46
N THR A 139 -9.32 -8.26 7.45
CA THR A 139 -10.10 -7.87 8.65
C THR A 139 -10.28 -9.01 9.63
N ASP A 140 -9.96 -10.25 9.27
CA ASP A 140 -9.92 -11.38 10.18
C ASP A 140 -8.60 -11.44 10.95
N LEU A 141 -7.53 -11.04 10.30
CA LEU A 141 -6.21 -10.91 10.90
C LEU A 141 -6.15 -9.64 11.76
N PHE A 142 -6.44 -8.47 11.20
CA PHE A 142 -6.50 -7.19 11.90
C PHE A 142 -7.86 -7.00 12.57
N ARG A 143 -7.97 -7.43 13.81
CA ARG A 143 -9.20 -7.38 14.61
C ARG A 143 -8.91 -6.94 16.05
N PRO A 144 -9.93 -6.48 16.81
CA PRO A 144 -9.78 -6.21 18.22
C PRO A 144 -9.23 -7.43 18.96
N GLY A 145 -8.21 -7.23 19.76
CA GLY A 145 -7.69 -8.25 20.68
C GLY A 145 -8.66 -8.52 21.85
N PRO A 146 -8.35 -9.51 22.67
CA PRO A 146 -9.19 -9.88 23.81
C PRO A 146 -9.27 -8.77 24.87
N GLU A 147 -8.26 -7.92 24.93
CA GLU A 147 -8.16 -6.81 25.87
C GLU A 147 -7.58 -5.58 25.17
N ARG A 148 -8.25 -4.46 25.33
CA ARG A 148 -7.76 -3.15 24.87
C ARG A 148 -7.15 -2.41 26.06
N THR A 149 -5.93 -1.93 25.87
CA THR A 149 -5.19 -1.20 26.92
C THR A 149 -5.15 0.29 26.62
N ARG A 150 -4.79 1.11 27.61
CA ARG A 150 -4.49 2.54 27.43
C ARG A 150 -3.18 2.71 26.65
N GLN A 151 -3.16 2.27 25.40
CA GLN A 151 -1.99 2.31 24.54
C GLN A 151 -2.17 3.32 23.40
N ILE A 152 -1.16 4.16 23.21
CA ILE A 152 -0.99 5.02 22.03
C ILE A 152 0.14 4.43 21.20
N ALA A 153 -0.13 4.08 19.93
CA ALA A 153 0.84 3.47 19.04
C ALA A 153 1.06 4.32 17.78
N TRP A 154 2.27 4.28 17.22
CA TRP A 154 2.61 4.90 15.94
C TRP A 154 3.73 4.19 15.21
N MET A 155 3.81 4.42 13.89
CA MET A 155 4.89 3.94 13.02
C MET A 155 5.79 5.11 12.58
N PRO A 156 7.06 5.20 13.05
CA PRO A 156 7.91 6.38 12.85
C PRO A 156 8.57 6.46 11.47
N ARG A 157 8.58 5.36 10.70
CA ARG A 157 9.41 5.19 9.50
C ARG A 157 9.32 6.33 8.48
N ARG A 158 8.12 6.87 8.24
CA ARG A 158 7.90 7.93 7.26
C ARG A 158 8.28 9.31 7.76
N ARG A 159 8.19 9.55 9.08
CA ARG A 159 8.46 10.85 9.73
C ARG A 159 9.26 10.66 11.04
N PRO A 160 10.50 10.18 10.98
CA PRO A 160 11.25 9.83 12.19
C PRO A 160 11.52 11.04 13.11
N LEU A 161 11.81 12.22 12.55
CA LEU A 161 12.04 13.42 13.35
C LEU A 161 10.77 13.89 14.06
N GLU A 162 9.66 13.88 13.37
CA GLU A 162 8.36 14.28 13.92
C GLU A 162 7.84 13.27 14.94
N ALA A 163 8.07 11.98 14.70
CA ALA A 163 7.78 10.92 15.65
C ALA A 163 8.56 11.10 16.97
N ALA A 164 9.82 11.50 16.90
CA ALA A 164 10.63 11.79 18.09
C ALA A 164 10.07 12.99 18.89
N VAL A 165 9.61 14.03 18.18
CA VAL A 165 8.94 15.18 18.84
C VAL A 165 7.62 14.74 19.49
N LEU A 166 6.79 13.98 18.77
CA LEU A 166 5.54 13.42 19.30
C LEU A 166 5.80 12.60 20.56
N GLU A 167 6.73 11.67 20.52
CA GLU A 167 7.09 10.83 21.66
C GLU A 167 7.51 11.67 22.88
N ARG A 168 8.33 12.70 22.66
CA ARG A 168 8.78 13.57 23.73
C ARG A 168 7.65 14.40 24.33
N LEU A 169 6.71 14.88 23.50
CA LEU A 169 5.51 15.59 23.97
C LEU A 169 4.65 14.67 24.85
N LEU A 170 4.37 13.46 24.39
CA LEU A 170 3.59 12.47 25.15
C LEU A 170 4.27 12.13 26.49
N ARG A 171 5.58 11.84 26.49
CA ARG A 171 6.31 11.49 27.72
C ARG A 171 6.40 12.62 28.76
N ASN A 172 6.29 13.86 28.34
CA ASN A 172 6.36 15.02 29.25
C ASN A 172 4.97 15.46 29.76
N ASP A 173 3.89 14.89 29.27
CA ASP A 173 2.53 15.27 29.65
C ASP A 173 2.01 14.34 30.76
N SER A 174 1.55 14.91 31.87
CA SER A 174 1.02 14.13 33.01
C SER A 174 -0.24 13.33 32.66
N ARG A 175 -0.97 13.70 31.60
CA ARG A 175 -2.11 12.91 31.10
C ARG A 175 -1.68 11.54 30.57
N ALA A 176 -0.39 11.38 30.22
CA ALA A 176 0.19 10.12 29.78
C ALA A 176 0.58 9.18 30.93
N ASP A 177 0.38 9.56 32.18
CA ASP A 177 0.65 8.68 33.31
C ASP A 177 -0.18 7.39 33.20
N GLY A 178 0.53 6.24 33.17
CA GLY A 178 -0.09 4.93 32.99
C GLY A 178 -0.56 4.63 31.55
N VAL A 179 -0.18 5.45 30.57
CA VAL A 179 -0.35 5.17 29.13
C VAL A 179 0.85 4.41 28.61
N ASP A 180 0.61 3.31 27.88
CA ASP A 180 1.65 2.58 27.16
C ASP A 180 1.94 3.28 25.81
N LEU A 181 3.17 3.71 25.62
CA LEU A 181 3.63 4.39 24.39
C LEU A 181 4.37 3.40 23.49
N ALA A 182 3.72 2.93 22.44
CA ALA A 182 4.18 1.85 21.58
C ALA A 182 4.73 2.37 20.23
N VAL A 183 6.03 2.27 20.03
CA VAL A 183 6.68 2.54 18.75
C VAL A 183 6.68 1.25 17.91
N LEU A 184 5.91 1.22 16.82
CA LEU A 184 5.80 0.07 15.94
C LEU A 184 6.87 0.17 14.83
N ALA A 185 8.07 -0.27 15.13
CA ALA A 185 9.21 -0.26 14.20
C ALA A 185 9.89 -1.64 14.18
N GLU A 186 10.30 -2.08 13.01
CA GLU A 186 11.02 -3.36 12.80
C GLU A 186 10.26 -4.60 13.33
N LEU A 187 8.93 -4.54 13.29
CA LEU A 187 8.06 -5.62 13.76
C LEU A 187 7.65 -6.54 12.59
N SER A 188 7.45 -7.82 12.91
CA SER A 188 6.76 -8.75 12.02
C SER A 188 5.27 -8.39 11.89
N GLU A 189 4.60 -8.90 10.87
CA GLU A 189 3.15 -8.69 10.69
C GLU A 189 2.37 -9.16 11.93
N SER A 190 2.70 -10.33 12.47
CA SER A 190 2.05 -10.87 13.68
C SER A 190 2.21 -9.96 14.91
N GLN A 191 3.39 -9.37 15.08
CA GLN A 191 3.63 -8.40 16.16
C GLN A 191 2.86 -7.10 15.96
N VAL A 192 2.72 -6.63 14.71
CA VAL A 192 1.86 -5.46 14.39
C VAL A 192 0.40 -5.77 14.68
N VAL A 193 -0.09 -6.94 14.29
CA VAL A 193 -1.46 -7.41 14.58
C VAL A 193 -1.73 -7.43 16.07
N GLU A 194 -0.84 -8.03 16.87
CA GLU A 194 -0.97 -8.07 18.33
C GLU A 194 -0.99 -6.67 18.94
N ALA A 195 -0.06 -5.82 18.51
CA ALA A 195 0.04 -4.44 19.01
C ALA A 195 -1.24 -3.64 18.70
N LEU A 196 -1.70 -3.66 17.44
CA LEU A 196 -2.91 -2.94 17.02
C LEU A 196 -4.16 -3.49 17.73
N GLY A 197 -4.24 -4.81 17.93
CA GLY A 197 -5.36 -5.45 18.63
C GLY A 197 -5.61 -4.92 20.04
N ARG A 198 -4.55 -4.49 20.74
CA ARG A 198 -4.64 -3.90 22.10
C ARG A 198 -4.57 -2.36 22.13
N THR A 199 -4.19 -1.72 21.02
CA THR A 199 -4.00 -0.26 20.93
C THR A 199 -5.32 0.49 21.02
N SER A 200 -5.40 1.48 21.93
CA SER A 200 -6.57 2.37 22.03
C SER A 200 -6.57 3.43 20.94
N VAL A 201 -5.43 4.08 20.72
CA VAL A 201 -5.26 5.16 19.72
C VAL A 201 -4.05 4.89 18.84
N PHE A 202 -4.24 4.89 17.54
CA PHE A 202 -3.16 4.86 16.56
C PHE A 202 -2.90 6.27 16.03
N VAL A 203 -1.64 6.73 16.08
CA VAL A 203 -1.22 8.01 15.53
C VAL A 203 -0.65 7.81 14.12
N ALA A 204 -1.35 8.34 13.14
CA ALA A 204 -0.98 8.23 11.73
C ALA A 204 0.01 9.33 11.34
N LEU A 205 1.26 8.95 11.11
CA LEU A 205 2.36 9.80 10.65
C LEU A 205 2.64 9.60 9.15
N GLY A 206 1.57 9.63 8.33
CA GLY A 206 1.70 9.47 6.89
C GLY A 206 2.36 10.67 6.21
N ILE A 207 3.02 10.42 5.07
CA ILE A 207 3.51 11.45 4.14
C ILE A 207 3.50 10.87 2.73
N SER A 208 2.88 11.58 1.78
CA SER A 208 2.84 11.17 0.37
C SER A 208 2.41 9.69 0.19
N GLU A 209 1.30 9.33 0.79
CA GLU A 209 0.78 7.96 0.75
C GLU A 209 -0.18 7.79 -0.43
N GLY A 210 -0.15 6.61 -1.06
CA GLY A 210 -1.14 6.25 -2.08
C GLY A 210 -2.46 5.77 -1.48
N PHE A 211 -2.43 5.21 -0.23
CA PHE A 211 -3.62 4.73 0.48
C PHE A 211 -3.51 4.87 2.00
N GLY A 212 -2.43 4.37 2.62
CA GLY A 212 -2.27 4.40 4.07
C GLY A 212 -2.67 3.09 4.76
N LEU A 213 -2.09 1.96 4.34
CA LEU A 213 -2.35 0.63 4.91
C LEU A 213 -2.36 0.60 6.45
N PRO A 214 -1.39 1.24 7.17
CA PRO A 214 -1.40 1.20 8.63
C PRO A 214 -2.65 1.83 9.27
N VAL A 215 -3.22 2.86 8.64
CA VAL A 215 -4.47 3.49 9.11
C VAL A 215 -5.64 2.53 8.94
N ALA A 216 -5.75 1.89 7.78
CA ALA A 216 -6.81 0.94 7.50
C ALA A 216 -6.72 -0.30 8.43
N GLU A 217 -5.52 -0.82 8.68
CA GLU A 217 -5.25 -1.92 9.60
C GLU A 217 -5.60 -1.55 11.06
N ALA A 218 -5.26 -0.33 11.49
CA ALA A 218 -5.61 0.17 12.81
C ALA A 218 -7.14 0.30 12.99
N LEU A 219 -7.85 0.84 11.99
CA LEU A 219 -9.31 0.93 12.00
C LEU A 219 -9.96 -0.47 12.01
N ALA A 220 -9.44 -1.41 11.22
CA ALA A 220 -9.89 -2.81 11.25
C ALA A 220 -9.71 -3.45 12.62
N ALA A 221 -8.62 -3.14 13.33
CA ALA A 221 -8.37 -3.55 14.70
C ALA A 221 -9.20 -2.78 15.75
N GLY A 222 -10.07 -1.84 15.34
CA GLY A 222 -10.92 -1.04 16.25
C GLY A 222 -10.17 0.06 16.99
N CYS A 223 -8.99 0.48 16.55
CA CYS A 223 -8.30 1.65 17.08
C CYS A 223 -9.07 2.93 16.71
N LEU A 224 -9.03 3.93 17.58
CA LEU A 224 -9.25 5.31 17.13
C LEU A 224 -8.01 5.80 16.42
N VAL A 225 -8.18 6.62 15.39
CA VAL A 225 -7.05 7.11 14.60
C VAL A 225 -7.00 8.64 14.66
N VAL A 226 -5.84 9.18 15.02
CA VAL A 226 -5.56 10.61 14.90
C VAL A 226 -4.34 10.80 14.02
N GLY A 227 -4.37 11.73 13.07
CA GLY A 227 -3.19 11.90 12.24
C GLY A 227 -3.35 12.68 10.96
N TYR A 228 -2.36 12.48 10.10
CA TYR A 228 -2.24 13.12 8.80
C TYR A 228 -2.76 12.18 7.71
N PRO A 229 -3.74 12.61 6.89
CA PRO A 229 -4.27 11.79 5.79
C PRO A 229 -3.24 11.50 4.69
N ALA A 230 -2.31 12.39 4.44
CA ALA A 230 -1.16 12.22 3.55
C ALA A 230 -1.49 11.93 2.07
N GLY A 231 -2.55 12.46 1.53
CA GLY A 231 -3.00 12.29 0.13
C GLY A 231 -3.93 11.10 -0.01
N GLY A 232 -3.50 9.99 -0.62
CA GLY A 232 -4.34 8.81 -0.84
C GLY A 232 -5.01 8.22 0.40
N GLY A 233 -4.59 8.62 1.59
CA GLY A 233 -5.24 8.26 2.86
C GLY A 233 -6.45 9.13 3.24
N GLU A 234 -6.78 10.19 2.49
CA GLU A 234 -7.90 11.09 2.80
C GLU A 234 -9.21 10.33 3.01
N GLU A 235 -9.51 9.38 2.16
CA GLU A 235 -10.73 8.59 2.25
C GLU A 235 -10.85 7.77 3.54
N LEU A 236 -9.74 7.38 4.16
CA LEU A 236 -9.74 6.64 5.43
C LEU A 236 -10.16 7.52 6.61
N PHE A 237 -9.97 8.83 6.51
CA PHE A 237 -10.41 9.79 7.52
C PHE A 237 -11.89 10.17 7.43
N GLU A 238 -12.64 9.56 6.51
CA GLU A 238 -14.12 9.58 6.50
C GLU A 238 -14.70 8.53 7.47
N ALA A 239 -13.89 7.57 7.93
CA ALA A 239 -14.34 6.52 8.84
C ALA A 239 -14.71 7.09 10.21
N PRO A 240 -15.73 6.53 10.88
CA PRO A 240 -15.98 6.83 12.29
C PRO A 240 -14.72 6.59 13.13
N GLY A 241 -14.50 7.42 14.16
CA GLY A 241 -13.33 7.28 15.06
C GLY A 241 -11.99 7.75 14.47
N THR A 242 -12.03 8.50 13.38
CA THR A 242 -10.86 9.17 12.81
C THR A 242 -10.87 10.66 13.14
N PHE A 243 -9.69 11.22 13.38
CA PHE A 243 -9.49 12.61 13.76
C PHE A 243 -8.34 13.20 12.95
N ARG A 244 -8.69 13.99 11.96
CA ARG A 244 -7.73 14.64 11.08
C ARG A 244 -6.99 15.77 11.82
N ILE A 245 -5.69 15.81 11.66
CA ILE A 245 -4.82 16.92 12.08
C ILE A 245 -4.11 17.46 10.82
N ASP A 246 -3.93 18.75 10.76
CA ASP A 246 -3.15 19.39 9.71
C ASP A 246 -1.67 19.00 9.81
N ASP A 247 -1.02 18.91 8.68
CA ASP A 247 0.36 18.45 8.55
C ASP A 247 1.34 19.24 9.43
N ALA A 248 2.38 18.58 9.90
CA ALA A 248 3.44 19.18 10.73
C ALA A 248 2.95 19.79 12.07
N ARG A 249 1.97 19.18 12.72
CA ARG A 249 1.41 19.61 14.02
C ARG A 249 1.51 18.52 15.10
N PRO A 250 2.72 18.04 15.46
CA PRO A 250 2.89 16.93 16.42
C PRO A 250 2.33 17.22 17.81
N HIS A 251 2.26 18.47 18.25
CA HIS A 251 1.63 18.84 19.51
C HIS A 251 0.12 18.60 19.49
N LEU A 252 -0.57 18.89 18.38
CA LEU A 252 -2.00 18.60 18.24
C LEU A 252 -2.27 17.09 18.15
N LEU A 253 -1.35 16.33 17.56
CA LEU A 253 -1.42 14.87 17.60
C LEU A 253 -1.34 14.33 19.02
N ALA A 254 -0.37 14.83 19.81
CA ALA A 254 -0.20 14.43 21.21
C ALA A 254 -1.44 14.77 22.05
N ASP A 255 -1.92 16.01 21.95
CA ASP A 255 -3.12 16.44 22.67
C ASP A 255 -4.33 15.59 22.33
N ARG A 256 -4.58 15.38 21.04
CA ARG A 256 -5.75 14.61 20.61
C ARG A 256 -5.64 13.14 20.97
N ALA A 257 -4.45 12.54 20.87
CA ALA A 257 -4.24 11.15 21.26
C ALA A 257 -4.51 10.93 22.77
N LEU A 258 -4.07 11.87 23.62
CA LEU A 258 -4.31 11.83 25.06
C LEU A 258 -5.78 12.07 25.43
N GLU A 259 -6.53 12.85 24.66
CA GLU A 259 -7.98 12.99 24.83
C GLU A 259 -8.74 11.71 24.51
N LEU A 260 -8.24 10.93 23.56
CA LEU A 260 -8.92 9.75 23.03
C LEU A 260 -8.53 8.44 23.72
N VAL A 261 -7.38 8.40 24.42
CA VAL A 261 -6.85 7.15 24.98
C VAL A 261 -7.76 6.50 26.03
N ASP A 262 -8.59 7.30 26.68
CA ASP A 262 -9.55 6.88 27.70
C ASP A 262 -10.97 6.58 27.17
N VAL A 263 -11.18 6.69 25.85
CA VAL A 263 -12.45 6.26 25.23
C VAL A 263 -12.63 4.75 25.47
N PRO A 264 -13.77 4.30 26.01
CA PRO A 264 -14.00 2.91 26.39
C PRO A 264 -13.71 1.90 25.26
N ALA A 265 -13.29 0.71 25.64
CA ALA A 265 -13.01 -0.36 24.68
C ALA A 265 -14.26 -0.81 23.92
N ASP A 266 -15.42 -0.71 24.55
CA ASP A 266 -16.73 -1.08 24.01
C ASP A 266 -17.50 0.12 23.43
N ASP A 267 -16.85 1.29 23.30
CA ASP A 267 -17.48 2.44 22.64
C ASP A 267 -17.93 2.08 21.23
N PRO A 268 -19.19 2.35 20.85
CA PRO A 268 -19.75 1.99 19.56
C PRO A 268 -18.98 2.53 18.35
N VAL A 269 -18.25 3.63 18.51
CA VAL A 269 -17.47 4.24 17.44
C VAL A 269 -16.38 3.30 16.92
N ARG A 270 -15.80 2.46 17.80
CA ARG A 270 -14.75 1.48 17.41
C ARG A 270 -15.32 0.37 16.52
N GLY A 271 -16.50 -0.12 16.89
CA GLY A 271 -17.24 -1.09 16.06
C GLY A 271 -17.63 -0.50 14.70
N ALA A 272 -18.12 0.73 14.68
CA ALA A 272 -18.49 1.44 13.47
C ALA A 272 -17.27 1.69 12.55
N ALA A 273 -16.11 2.03 13.11
CA ALA A 273 -14.86 2.16 12.35
C ALA A 273 -14.46 0.84 11.65
N ARG A 274 -14.47 -0.26 12.41
CA ARG A 274 -14.18 -1.59 11.85
C ARG A 274 -15.19 -1.99 10.77
N GLU A 275 -16.48 -1.80 11.02
CA GLU A 275 -17.52 -2.10 10.04
C GLU A 275 -17.33 -1.29 8.75
N TRP A 276 -17.00 -0.01 8.86
CA TRP A 276 -16.73 0.88 7.74
C TRP A 276 -15.58 0.37 6.86
N ILE A 277 -14.47 -0.10 7.50
CA ILE A 277 -13.33 -0.72 6.78
C ILE A 277 -13.76 -2.05 6.16
N THR A 278 -14.43 -2.92 6.89
CA THR A 278 -14.82 -4.25 6.41
C THR A 278 -15.71 -4.16 5.17
N GLN A 279 -16.68 -3.25 5.18
CA GLN A 279 -17.59 -3.06 4.05
C GLN A 279 -16.90 -2.56 2.78
N ARG A 280 -15.77 -1.85 2.89
CA ARG A 280 -15.11 -1.18 1.75
C ARG A 280 -13.83 -1.85 1.31
N TYR A 281 -13.08 -2.44 2.23
CA TYR A 281 -11.70 -2.88 2.00
C TYR A 281 -11.44 -4.33 2.42
N SER A 282 -12.44 -5.09 2.85
CA SER A 282 -12.25 -6.54 3.06
C SER A 282 -11.85 -7.23 1.75
N ALA A 283 -11.25 -8.39 1.84
CA ALA A 283 -10.91 -9.22 0.68
C ALA A 283 -12.13 -9.43 -0.24
N GLU A 284 -13.30 -9.68 0.35
CA GLU A 284 -14.56 -9.87 -0.40
C GLU A 284 -15.00 -8.60 -1.11
N SER A 285 -15.00 -7.45 -0.41
CA SER A 285 -15.46 -6.17 -0.99
C SER A 285 -14.55 -5.65 -2.11
N THR A 286 -13.24 -5.97 -2.05
CA THR A 286 -12.26 -5.53 -3.05
C THR A 286 -12.13 -6.48 -4.23
N ALA A 287 -12.49 -7.76 -4.06
CA ALA A 287 -12.39 -8.77 -5.11
C ALA A 287 -13.18 -8.40 -6.39
N ALA A 288 -14.38 -7.85 -6.24
CA ALA A 288 -15.21 -7.47 -7.38
C ALA A 288 -14.55 -6.39 -8.25
N ALA A 289 -13.95 -5.36 -7.63
CA ALA A 289 -13.22 -4.30 -8.34
C ALA A 289 -11.98 -4.85 -9.06
N LEU A 290 -11.23 -5.72 -8.40
CA LEU A 290 -10.06 -6.37 -8.99
C LEU A 290 -10.45 -7.24 -10.20
N LEU A 291 -11.49 -8.06 -10.08
CA LEU A 291 -11.98 -8.91 -11.19
C LEU A 291 -12.47 -8.09 -12.37
N ALA A 292 -13.24 -7.01 -12.12
CA ALA A 292 -13.69 -6.11 -13.17
C ALA A 292 -12.51 -5.42 -13.90
N ALA A 293 -11.49 -4.99 -13.16
CA ALA A 293 -10.30 -4.40 -13.73
C ALA A 293 -9.48 -5.42 -14.57
N VAL A 294 -9.39 -6.68 -14.13
CA VAL A 294 -8.75 -7.74 -14.93
C VAL A 294 -9.55 -8.02 -16.20
N GLU A 295 -10.88 -8.05 -16.13
CA GLU A 295 -11.74 -8.25 -17.32
C GLU A 295 -11.56 -7.11 -18.32
N SER A 296 -11.53 -5.86 -17.86
CA SER A 296 -11.23 -4.69 -18.70
C SER A 296 -9.88 -4.82 -19.38
N ALA A 297 -8.83 -5.10 -18.61
CA ALA A 297 -7.48 -5.23 -19.12
C ALA A 297 -7.32 -6.39 -20.14
N ARG A 298 -8.07 -7.48 -19.95
CA ARG A 298 -8.10 -8.60 -20.92
C ARG A 298 -8.76 -8.23 -22.24
N ALA A 299 -9.64 -7.26 -22.26
CA ALA A 299 -10.26 -6.74 -23.48
C ALA A 299 -9.33 -5.84 -24.31
N LEU A 300 -8.20 -5.39 -23.73
CA LEU A 300 -7.19 -4.65 -24.48
C LEU A 300 -6.67 -5.46 -25.67
N PRO A 301 -6.32 -4.81 -26.80
CA PRO A 301 -5.77 -5.51 -27.93
C PRO A 301 -4.40 -6.11 -27.59
N GLY A 302 -4.26 -7.43 -27.69
CA GLY A 302 -2.96 -8.12 -27.69
C GLY A 302 -2.47 -8.32 -29.12
N ARG A 303 -1.17 -8.30 -29.34
CA ARG A 303 -0.60 -8.67 -30.66
C ARG A 303 -0.30 -10.16 -30.66
N SER A 304 -1.04 -10.92 -31.48
CA SER A 304 -0.81 -12.36 -31.65
C SER A 304 0.58 -12.64 -32.26
N GLY A 305 1.24 -13.69 -31.81
CA GLY A 305 2.50 -14.19 -32.35
C GLY A 305 3.76 -13.71 -31.62
N THR A 306 3.64 -13.14 -30.45
CA THR A 306 4.78 -12.80 -29.59
C THR A 306 5.44 -14.04 -29.03
N ALA A 307 6.72 -14.17 -29.31
CA ALA A 307 7.57 -15.16 -28.67
C ALA A 307 7.69 -14.86 -27.18
N THR A 308 7.90 -15.90 -26.40
CA THR A 308 8.37 -15.80 -25.02
C THR A 308 9.59 -14.87 -24.95
N HIS A 309 9.45 -13.78 -24.24
CA HIS A 309 10.58 -12.90 -24.00
C HIS A 309 10.96 -12.94 -22.54
N PRO A 310 12.23 -13.26 -22.21
CA PRO A 310 12.73 -12.94 -20.90
C PRO A 310 12.61 -11.42 -20.72
N ILE A 311 11.91 -10.99 -19.69
CA ILE A 311 11.79 -9.56 -19.36
C ILE A 311 13.19 -9.06 -19.02
N VAL A 312 13.72 -8.18 -19.87
CA VAL A 312 15.03 -7.56 -19.64
C VAL A 312 14.81 -6.30 -18.81
N TRP A 313 14.88 -6.45 -17.51
CA TRP A 313 15.02 -5.31 -16.61
C TRP A 313 16.50 -5.01 -16.38
N PRO A 314 16.89 -3.73 -16.21
CA PRO A 314 18.23 -3.41 -15.72
C PRO A 314 18.46 -4.09 -14.35
N ASP A 315 19.70 -4.44 -14.07
CA ASP A 315 20.09 -5.19 -12.87
C ASP A 315 19.63 -4.55 -11.56
N ASP A 316 19.45 -3.24 -11.55
CA ASP A 316 18.84 -2.50 -10.45
C ASP A 316 18.02 -1.31 -11.01
N PRO A 317 16.71 -1.48 -11.25
CA PRO A 317 15.86 -0.40 -11.73
C PRO A 317 15.75 0.75 -10.70
N VAL A 318 15.79 0.46 -9.41
CA VAL A 318 15.76 1.47 -8.35
C VAL A 318 17.08 2.26 -8.35
N ALA A 319 18.22 1.60 -8.40
CA ALA A 319 19.52 2.28 -8.50
C ALA A 319 19.72 2.98 -9.85
N ALA A 320 19.11 2.48 -10.93
CA ALA A 320 19.10 3.18 -12.22
C ALA A 320 18.27 4.48 -12.12
N ALA A 321 17.14 4.43 -11.43
CA ALA A 321 16.31 5.60 -11.15
C ALA A 321 16.98 6.59 -10.18
N GLU A 322 17.61 6.10 -9.11
CA GLU A 322 18.31 6.92 -8.12
C GLU A 322 19.50 7.70 -8.70
N ARG A 323 20.23 7.10 -9.65
CA ARG A 323 21.32 7.80 -10.35
C ARG A 323 20.84 9.00 -11.16
N GLY A 324 19.56 9.07 -11.43
CA GLY A 324 18.92 10.07 -12.25
C GLY A 324 18.10 11.12 -11.53
N HIS A 325 17.75 10.94 -10.27
CA HIS A 325 16.78 11.77 -9.58
C HIS A 325 17.42 12.91 -8.77
N PRO A 326 16.99 14.19 -8.96
CA PRO A 326 17.52 15.32 -8.20
C PRO A 326 17.01 15.40 -6.76
N TRP A 327 15.96 14.63 -6.40
CA TRP A 327 15.36 14.64 -5.08
C TRP A 327 15.42 13.24 -4.45
N ARG A 328 16.11 13.14 -3.32
CA ARG A 328 16.10 11.93 -2.47
C ARG A 328 15.16 12.20 -1.30
N PRO A 329 14.06 11.45 -1.13
CA PRO A 329 13.39 11.44 0.15
C PRO A 329 14.34 10.78 1.15
N GLY A 330 14.86 11.60 2.08
CA GLY A 330 15.51 11.24 3.31
C GLY A 330 16.14 9.85 3.42
N GLY A 331 17.25 9.64 2.73
CA GLY A 331 18.19 8.58 3.06
C GLY A 331 18.92 8.98 4.32
N GLY A 332 18.38 8.64 5.49
CA GLY A 332 19.10 8.72 6.75
C GLY A 332 20.29 7.76 6.67
N ARG A 333 21.50 8.28 6.90
CA ARG A 333 22.62 7.49 7.35
C ARG A 333 22.41 7.12 8.81
#